data_538f9f0e2f10fb7d758d54d3c9a59d9a
#
_entry.id   538f9f0e2f10fb7d758d54d3c9a59d9a
#
_cell.length_a   1.000
_cell.length_b   1.000
_cell.length_c   1.000
_cell.angle_alpha   90.00
_cell.angle_beta   90.00
_cell.angle_gamma   90.00
#
_symmetry.space_group_name_H-M   'P 1'
#
loop_
_entity.id
_entity.type
_entity.pdbx_description
1 polymer ?
#
loop_
_entity_poly.entity_id
_entity_poly.type
_entity_poly.pdbx_seq_one_letter_code
_entity_poly.pdbx_strand_id
1 'polypeptide(L)'
;MNRKAEETAARHGMFPAGCQVVAGVSGGGDSMAMLHLLLHPTFSLPVTVCHVNHMLRGKESDRDEAFVAKLCKAWGVPCKILRCDVAALARKKKIGVEECARLVRYDFFEQTAAKLAEASGAPVRIAVAHTLSDRVETMLFHLARGTSAKGLCSIPAARGEIVRPLIDCSRREVEGYCARHNIPHVTDSTNRSVAYTRNRIRLRVVPELRLVNAGAEENARRLMEDIREDDEYLSALAEEALLRARRGQAYGAGELDALPVPVKKRAAAMILDRWNAEKSAAQIDRFCKIIGEKSGTLNLSGGRRAQVKRGICSLWEPPEPYFEIPLTDGEHPLPGGGRVVVQTFDKKSYPAFQKIHKNEFHYRMDCDLSLIHI
;
A
#
# COMPACT_ATOMS: atom_id res chain seq x y z
N MET A 1 -16.01 7.65 -23.26
CA MET A 1 -15.46 7.68 -21.90
C MET A 1 -16.52 7.29 -20.87
N ASN A 2 -17.70 7.95 -20.79
CA ASN A 2 -18.72 7.65 -19.76
C ASN A 2 -19.05 6.16 -19.67
N ARG A 3 -19.56 5.56 -20.75
CA ARG A 3 -19.93 4.15 -20.78
C ARG A 3 -18.79 3.22 -20.31
N LYS A 4 -17.55 3.48 -20.75
CA LYS A 4 -16.38 2.68 -20.34
C LYS A 4 -16.09 2.82 -18.84
N ALA A 5 -16.19 4.03 -18.29
CA ALA A 5 -16.00 4.27 -16.86
C ALA A 5 -17.14 3.65 -16.02
N GLU A 6 -18.38 3.66 -16.51
CA GLU A 6 -19.53 2.99 -15.87
C GLU A 6 -19.34 1.48 -15.85
N GLU A 7 -18.99 0.88 -16.99
CA GLU A 7 -18.71 -0.56 -17.09
C GLU A 7 -17.56 -0.97 -16.16
N THR A 8 -16.51 -0.17 -16.08
CA THR A 8 -15.38 -0.39 -15.19
C THR A 8 -15.80 -0.28 -13.71
N ALA A 9 -16.56 0.75 -13.36
CA ALA A 9 -17.05 0.96 -12.00
C ALA A 9 -17.98 -0.18 -11.54
N ALA A 10 -18.88 -0.62 -12.43
CA ALA A 10 -19.80 -1.74 -12.16
C ALA A 10 -19.05 -3.07 -12.00
N ARG A 11 -18.11 -3.38 -12.91
CA ARG A 11 -17.30 -4.60 -12.89
C ARG A 11 -16.52 -4.75 -11.59
N HIS A 12 -16.03 -3.67 -11.04
CA HIS A 12 -15.22 -3.67 -9.83
C HIS A 12 -15.95 -3.23 -8.55
N GLY A 13 -17.29 -3.07 -8.60
CA GLY A 13 -18.09 -2.67 -7.44
C GLY A 13 -17.59 -1.38 -6.78
N MET A 14 -17.15 -0.40 -7.58
CA MET A 14 -16.46 0.77 -7.07
C MET A 14 -17.33 1.64 -6.17
N PHE A 15 -18.60 1.76 -6.48
CA PHE A 15 -19.52 2.66 -5.80
C PHE A 15 -20.75 1.90 -5.30
N PRO A 16 -20.69 1.32 -4.08
CA PRO A 16 -21.85 0.71 -3.46
C PRO A 16 -22.95 1.74 -3.21
N ALA A 17 -24.19 1.28 -3.12
CA ALA A 17 -25.35 2.16 -2.88
C ALA A 17 -25.16 3.01 -1.61
N GLY A 18 -25.47 4.30 -1.71
CA GLY A 18 -25.34 5.26 -0.63
C GLY A 18 -23.90 5.67 -0.28
N CYS A 19 -22.90 5.27 -1.08
CA CYS A 19 -21.52 5.67 -0.78
C CYS A 19 -21.30 7.17 -1.03
N GLN A 20 -20.38 7.73 -0.23
CA GLN A 20 -19.79 9.04 -0.45
C GLN A 20 -18.42 8.90 -1.11
N VAL A 21 -17.96 9.95 -1.80
CA VAL A 21 -16.70 9.91 -2.52
C VAL A 21 -15.78 11.05 -2.09
N VAL A 22 -14.56 10.70 -1.70
CA VAL A 22 -13.43 11.64 -1.61
C VAL A 22 -12.70 11.62 -2.94
N ALA A 23 -12.76 12.70 -3.69
CA ALA A 23 -12.09 12.82 -4.99
C ALA A 23 -10.76 13.55 -4.87
N GLY A 24 -9.65 12.88 -5.20
CA GLY A 24 -8.33 13.50 -5.30
C GLY A 24 -8.21 14.32 -6.59
N VAL A 25 -8.21 15.64 -6.47
CA VAL A 25 -8.22 16.56 -7.62
C VAL A 25 -6.97 17.44 -7.63
N SER A 26 -6.15 17.30 -8.66
CA SER A 26 -4.94 18.13 -8.86
C SER A 26 -5.19 19.39 -9.66
N GLY A 27 -6.33 19.49 -10.36
CA GLY A 27 -6.64 20.55 -11.34
C GLY A 27 -6.28 20.18 -12.77
N GLY A 28 -5.50 19.12 -13.00
CA GLY A 28 -5.16 18.61 -14.34
C GLY A 28 -6.33 17.90 -15.02
N GLY A 29 -6.27 17.76 -16.34
CA GLY A 29 -7.36 17.26 -17.18
C GLY A 29 -7.98 15.97 -16.70
N ASP A 30 -7.14 14.96 -16.34
CA ASP A 30 -7.65 13.64 -15.90
C ASP A 30 -8.47 13.76 -14.61
N SER A 31 -7.96 14.54 -13.62
CA SER A 31 -8.65 14.72 -12.34
C SER A 31 -9.93 15.55 -12.45
N MET A 32 -9.93 16.51 -13.37
CA MET A 32 -11.11 17.35 -13.64
C MET A 32 -12.18 16.57 -14.41
N ALA A 33 -11.78 15.73 -15.38
CA ALA A 33 -12.68 14.83 -16.07
C ALA A 33 -13.33 13.82 -15.11
N MET A 34 -12.53 13.25 -14.19
CA MET A 34 -13.04 12.35 -13.15
C MET A 34 -14.06 13.06 -12.25
N LEU A 35 -13.74 14.24 -11.75
CA LEU A 35 -14.66 15.01 -10.90
C LEU A 35 -15.97 15.29 -11.62
N HIS A 36 -15.89 15.81 -12.84
CA HIS A 36 -17.09 16.08 -13.65
C HIS A 36 -17.92 14.81 -13.87
N LEU A 37 -17.29 13.69 -14.16
CA LEU A 37 -17.96 12.41 -14.35
C LEU A 37 -18.68 11.92 -13.10
N LEU A 38 -18.06 12.04 -11.91
CA LEU A 38 -18.66 11.64 -10.64
C LEU A 38 -19.89 12.48 -10.27
N LEU A 39 -19.90 13.75 -10.68
CA LEU A 39 -21.01 14.68 -10.47
C LEU A 39 -22.09 14.54 -11.55
N HIS A 40 -21.75 14.00 -12.74
CA HIS A 40 -22.68 13.83 -13.85
C HIS A 40 -23.83 12.89 -13.49
N PRO A 41 -25.05 13.06 -14.05
CA PRO A 41 -26.20 12.19 -13.79
C PRO A 41 -25.95 10.68 -13.88
N THR A 42 -24.97 10.27 -14.65
CA THR A 42 -24.50 8.88 -14.76
C THR A 42 -24.13 8.26 -13.40
N PHE A 43 -23.40 9.00 -12.56
CA PHE A 43 -23.01 8.54 -11.23
C PHE A 43 -23.74 9.27 -10.11
N SER A 44 -23.92 10.56 -10.25
CA SER A 44 -24.64 11.46 -9.31
C SER A 44 -24.28 11.21 -7.85
N LEU A 45 -22.97 11.13 -7.57
CA LEU A 45 -22.44 10.76 -6.24
C LEU A 45 -22.23 12.00 -5.35
N PRO A 46 -22.43 11.88 -4.03
CA PRO A 46 -21.99 12.89 -3.08
C PRO A 46 -20.45 12.92 -3.03
N VAL A 47 -19.86 13.99 -3.56
CA VAL A 47 -18.40 14.15 -3.70
C VAL A 47 -17.87 15.23 -2.77
N THR A 48 -16.77 14.92 -2.06
CA THR A 48 -15.91 15.89 -1.39
C THR A 48 -14.56 15.91 -2.09
N VAL A 49 -14.16 17.05 -2.61
CA VAL A 49 -12.85 17.21 -3.27
C VAL A 49 -11.76 17.37 -2.24
N CYS A 50 -10.63 16.66 -2.45
CA CYS A 50 -9.37 16.86 -1.74
C CYS A 50 -8.29 17.32 -2.71
N HIS A 51 -7.73 18.50 -2.47
CA HIS A 51 -6.58 19.05 -3.19
C HIS A 51 -5.37 19.17 -2.27
N VAL A 52 -4.18 18.76 -2.75
CA VAL A 52 -2.92 18.91 -2.00
C VAL A 52 -1.99 19.84 -2.77
N ASN A 53 -1.68 20.98 -2.17
CA ASN A 53 -0.61 21.86 -2.61
C ASN A 53 0.70 21.41 -1.96
N HIS A 54 1.55 20.76 -2.76
CA HIS A 54 2.83 20.21 -2.32
C HIS A 54 3.94 21.27 -2.14
N MET A 55 3.66 22.53 -2.45
CA MET A 55 4.57 23.68 -2.41
C MET A 55 5.89 23.49 -3.20
N LEU A 56 5.88 22.62 -4.22
CA LEU A 56 7.08 22.30 -5.01
C LEU A 56 7.35 23.27 -6.17
N ARG A 57 6.34 24.02 -6.63
CA ARG A 57 6.40 24.88 -7.81
C ARG A 57 6.09 26.35 -7.50
N GLY A 58 6.15 26.75 -6.21
CA GLY A 58 5.88 28.12 -5.78
C GLY A 58 4.54 28.63 -6.30
N LYS A 59 4.54 29.77 -7.01
CA LYS A 59 3.34 30.44 -7.53
C LYS A 59 2.46 29.57 -8.45
N GLU A 60 3.03 28.58 -9.16
CA GLU A 60 2.22 27.67 -9.97
C GLU A 60 1.36 26.75 -9.09
N SER A 61 1.93 26.26 -7.98
CA SER A 61 1.17 25.44 -7.03
C SER A 61 0.03 26.22 -6.38
N ASP A 62 0.24 27.51 -6.07
CA ASP A 62 -0.78 28.38 -5.50
C ASP A 62 -1.88 28.71 -6.52
N ARG A 63 -1.50 28.93 -7.78
CA ARG A 63 -2.46 29.13 -8.89
C ARG A 63 -3.36 27.89 -9.08
N ASP A 64 -2.77 26.69 -9.05
CA ASP A 64 -3.50 25.44 -9.25
C ASP A 64 -4.47 25.19 -8.08
N GLU A 65 -4.07 25.51 -6.84
CA GLU A 65 -4.94 25.48 -5.66
C GLU A 65 -6.12 26.44 -5.80
N ALA A 66 -5.84 27.72 -6.15
CA ALA A 66 -6.87 28.74 -6.34
C ALA A 66 -7.85 28.35 -7.45
N PHE A 67 -7.34 27.75 -8.53
CA PHE A 67 -8.16 27.22 -9.63
C PHE A 67 -9.12 26.15 -9.14
N VAL A 68 -8.64 25.13 -8.44
CA VAL A 68 -9.49 24.04 -7.92
C VAL A 68 -10.52 24.57 -6.94
N ALA A 69 -10.11 25.45 -5.99
CA ALA A 69 -11.03 26.05 -5.02
C ALA A 69 -12.16 26.85 -5.70
N LYS A 70 -11.81 27.68 -6.70
CA LYS A 70 -12.78 28.48 -7.47
C LYS A 70 -13.78 27.58 -8.20
N LEU A 71 -13.29 26.51 -8.81
CA LEU A 71 -14.13 25.62 -9.59
C LEU A 71 -15.07 24.79 -8.70
N CYS A 72 -14.57 24.26 -7.58
CA CYS A 72 -15.40 23.56 -6.62
C CYS A 72 -16.52 24.47 -6.08
N LYS A 73 -16.21 25.75 -5.79
CA LYS A 73 -17.22 26.72 -5.40
C LYS A 73 -18.27 26.94 -6.49
N ALA A 74 -17.84 27.06 -7.75
CA ALA A 74 -18.75 27.25 -8.90
C ALA A 74 -19.66 26.03 -9.14
N TRP A 75 -19.16 24.83 -8.86
CA TRP A 75 -19.92 23.57 -9.03
C TRP A 75 -20.68 23.14 -7.76
N GLY A 76 -20.61 23.93 -6.68
CA GLY A 76 -21.30 23.62 -5.42
C GLY A 76 -20.74 22.38 -4.70
N VAL A 77 -19.46 22.05 -4.90
CA VAL A 77 -18.82 20.84 -4.35
C VAL A 77 -17.94 21.20 -3.17
N PRO A 78 -18.09 20.53 -2.01
CA PRO A 78 -17.19 20.69 -0.87
C PRO A 78 -15.73 20.44 -1.26
N CYS A 79 -14.81 21.33 -0.86
CA CYS A 79 -13.40 21.23 -1.17
C CYS A 79 -12.56 21.37 0.11
N LYS A 80 -11.69 20.39 0.34
CA LYS A 80 -10.68 20.43 1.40
C LYS A 80 -9.30 20.57 0.78
N ILE A 81 -8.50 21.48 1.30
CA ILE A 81 -7.18 21.80 0.79
C ILE A 81 -6.14 21.53 1.89
N LEU A 82 -5.08 20.82 1.54
CA LEU A 82 -3.90 20.62 2.37
C LEU A 82 -2.70 21.32 1.71
N ARG A 83 -2.01 22.18 2.45
CA ARG A 83 -0.71 22.74 2.07
C ARG A 83 0.40 22.03 2.83
N CYS A 84 1.42 21.54 2.15
CA CYS A 84 2.53 20.83 2.76
C CYS A 84 3.84 21.09 1.99
N ASP A 85 4.89 21.54 2.68
CA ASP A 85 6.25 21.59 2.12
C ASP A 85 6.80 20.14 2.06
N VAL A 86 6.51 19.49 0.95
CA VAL A 86 6.91 18.10 0.74
C VAL A 86 8.43 17.97 0.62
N ALA A 87 9.14 18.99 0.12
CA ALA A 87 10.59 18.93 -0.01
C ALA A 87 11.28 18.93 1.37
N ALA A 88 10.81 19.75 2.31
CA ALA A 88 11.30 19.74 3.68
C ALA A 88 10.96 18.44 4.41
N LEU A 89 9.74 17.92 4.23
CA LEU A 89 9.28 16.68 4.84
C LEU A 89 10.05 15.45 4.30
N ALA A 90 10.32 15.40 3.00
CA ALA A 90 11.09 14.33 2.36
C ALA A 90 12.52 14.25 2.92
N ARG A 91 13.19 15.43 3.07
CA ARG A 91 14.50 15.50 3.72
C ARG A 91 14.47 14.99 5.16
N LYS A 92 13.47 15.40 5.94
CA LYS A 92 13.30 14.94 7.34
C LYS A 92 13.09 13.43 7.44
N LYS A 93 12.27 12.87 6.53
CA LYS A 93 11.96 11.42 6.50
C LYS A 93 13.03 10.59 5.75
N LYS A 94 14.02 11.22 5.12
CA LYS A 94 15.07 10.55 4.29
C LYS A 94 14.48 9.67 3.18
N ILE A 95 13.42 10.14 2.51
CA ILE A 95 12.76 9.46 1.38
C ILE A 95 12.73 10.37 0.15
N GLY A 96 12.42 9.79 -1.02
CA GLY A 96 12.26 10.55 -2.26
C GLY A 96 11.10 11.56 -2.18
N VAL A 97 11.25 12.72 -2.86
CA VAL A 97 10.21 13.77 -2.88
C VAL A 97 8.90 13.25 -3.48
N GLU A 98 8.96 12.45 -4.54
CA GLU A 98 7.78 11.87 -5.20
C GLU A 98 7.05 10.88 -4.27
N GLU A 99 7.80 10.04 -3.58
CA GLU A 99 7.28 9.12 -2.58
C GLU A 99 6.64 9.86 -1.40
N CYS A 100 7.32 10.90 -0.90
CA CYS A 100 6.79 11.74 0.17
C CYS A 100 5.48 12.43 -0.25
N ALA A 101 5.44 13.01 -1.47
CA ALA A 101 4.24 13.64 -2.02
C ALA A 101 3.08 12.65 -2.13
N ARG A 102 3.38 11.42 -2.52
CA ARG A 102 2.39 10.34 -2.59
C ARG A 102 1.85 9.98 -1.21
N LEU A 103 2.72 9.78 -0.21
CA LEU A 103 2.32 9.46 1.17
C LEU A 103 1.42 10.55 1.76
N VAL A 104 1.83 11.83 1.67
CA VAL A 104 1.06 12.98 2.16
C VAL A 104 -0.34 13.03 1.52
N ARG A 105 -0.41 12.77 0.22
CA ARG A 105 -1.68 12.81 -0.52
C ARG A 105 -2.64 11.71 -0.07
N TYR A 106 -2.18 10.46 0.02
CA TYR A 106 -3.04 9.36 0.42
C TYR A 106 -3.45 9.46 1.89
N ASP A 107 -2.54 9.83 2.78
CA ASP A 107 -2.84 10.08 4.20
C ASP A 107 -3.96 11.13 4.36
N PHE A 108 -3.88 12.24 3.62
CA PHE A 108 -4.92 13.28 3.63
C PHE A 108 -6.26 12.77 3.09
N PHE A 109 -6.26 11.95 2.05
CA PHE A 109 -7.48 11.37 1.49
C PHE A 109 -8.11 10.38 2.48
N GLU A 110 -7.31 9.50 3.06
CA GLU A 110 -7.74 8.49 4.03
C GLU A 110 -8.29 9.13 5.31
N GLN A 111 -7.62 10.15 5.86
CA GLN A 111 -8.14 10.92 7.01
C GLN A 111 -9.45 11.63 6.69
N THR A 112 -9.59 12.15 5.47
CA THR A 112 -10.83 12.79 5.05
C THR A 112 -11.95 11.77 4.89
N ALA A 113 -11.66 10.62 4.31
CA ALA A 113 -12.62 9.52 4.15
C ALA A 113 -13.08 8.97 5.51
N ALA A 114 -12.17 8.77 6.45
CA ALA A 114 -12.50 8.31 7.80
C ALA A 114 -13.46 9.27 8.53
N LYS A 115 -13.18 10.58 8.47
CA LYS A 115 -14.07 11.61 9.07
C LYS A 115 -15.45 11.66 8.42
N LEU A 116 -15.54 11.45 7.11
CA LEU A 116 -16.84 11.39 6.42
C LEU A 116 -17.61 10.12 6.78
N ALA A 117 -16.93 8.99 6.86
CA ALA A 117 -17.55 7.72 7.27
C ALA A 117 -18.07 7.79 8.69
N GLU A 118 -17.32 8.35 9.64
CA GLU A 118 -17.72 8.57 11.02
C GLU A 118 -18.95 9.49 11.12
N ALA A 119 -18.96 10.58 10.36
CA ALA A 119 -20.04 11.56 10.41
C ALA A 119 -21.34 11.07 9.75
N SER A 120 -21.28 10.22 8.74
CA SER A 120 -22.44 9.79 7.95
C SER A 120 -22.90 8.36 8.22
N GLY A 121 -22.05 7.50 8.76
CA GLY A 121 -22.28 6.06 8.84
C GLY A 121 -22.31 5.35 7.49
N ALA A 122 -22.04 6.07 6.37
CA ALA A 122 -22.08 5.54 5.02
C ALA A 122 -20.69 5.03 4.56
N PRO A 123 -20.64 4.07 3.64
CA PRO A 123 -19.36 3.68 3.02
C PRO A 123 -18.76 4.86 2.25
N VAL A 124 -17.42 5.03 2.35
CA VAL A 124 -16.70 6.08 1.64
C VAL A 124 -15.71 5.45 0.67
N ARG A 125 -15.60 6.02 -0.54
CA ARG A 125 -14.61 5.63 -1.55
C ARG A 125 -13.67 6.79 -1.85
N ILE A 126 -12.41 6.50 -2.13
CA ILE A 126 -11.38 7.47 -2.51
C ILE A 126 -11.15 7.35 -4.01
N ALA A 127 -11.64 8.28 -4.80
CA ALA A 127 -11.49 8.28 -6.25
C ALA A 127 -10.22 9.03 -6.67
N VAL A 128 -9.41 8.38 -7.53
CA VAL A 128 -8.19 8.95 -8.11
C VAL A 128 -8.16 8.73 -9.62
N ALA A 129 -7.70 9.73 -10.37
CA ALA A 129 -7.84 9.84 -11.83
C ALA A 129 -6.70 9.15 -12.60
N HIS A 130 -6.35 7.91 -12.26
CA HIS A 130 -5.44 7.13 -13.10
C HIS A 130 -6.19 6.61 -14.34
N THR A 131 -5.49 6.62 -15.48
CA THR A 131 -6.01 6.25 -16.79
C THR A 131 -5.37 4.97 -17.33
N LEU A 132 -5.86 4.44 -18.45
CA LEU A 132 -5.22 3.33 -19.15
C LEU A 132 -3.79 3.67 -19.58
N SER A 133 -3.55 4.91 -20.00
CA SER A 133 -2.20 5.35 -20.35
C SER A 133 -1.25 5.27 -19.15
N ASP A 134 -1.71 5.60 -17.95
CA ASP A 134 -0.90 5.43 -16.72
C ASP A 134 -0.63 3.96 -16.39
N ARG A 135 -1.58 3.05 -16.67
CA ARG A 135 -1.37 1.60 -16.54
C ARG A 135 -0.27 1.11 -17.49
N VAL A 136 -0.35 1.49 -18.76
CA VAL A 136 0.64 1.11 -19.77
C VAL A 136 2.02 1.68 -19.42
N GLU A 137 2.11 2.95 -19.03
CA GLU A 137 3.36 3.55 -18.57
C GLU A 137 3.98 2.76 -17.39
N THR A 138 3.15 2.36 -16.43
CA THR A 138 3.59 1.60 -15.25
C THR A 138 3.97 0.16 -15.61
N MET A 139 3.23 -0.50 -16.48
CA MET A 139 3.57 -1.84 -17.00
C MET A 139 4.94 -1.83 -17.68
N LEU A 140 5.18 -0.86 -18.59
CA LEU A 140 6.46 -0.71 -19.29
C LEU A 140 7.62 -0.38 -18.32
N PHE A 141 7.36 0.45 -17.32
CA PHE A 141 8.33 0.76 -16.28
C PHE A 141 8.71 -0.49 -15.47
N HIS A 142 7.74 -1.29 -15.08
CA HIS A 142 7.98 -2.54 -14.35
C HIS A 142 8.70 -3.57 -15.24
N LEU A 143 8.29 -3.71 -16.50
CA LEU A 143 8.94 -4.60 -17.47
C LEU A 143 10.43 -4.26 -17.63
N ALA A 144 10.75 -2.97 -17.78
CA ALA A 144 12.13 -2.51 -17.94
C ALA A 144 13.02 -2.74 -16.70
N ARG A 145 12.41 -2.83 -15.50
CA ARG A 145 13.14 -3.07 -14.24
C ARG A 145 13.19 -4.54 -13.82
N GLY A 146 12.49 -5.39 -14.52
CA GLY A 146 12.24 -6.77 -14.12
C GLY A 146 11.12 -6.86 -13.07
N THR A 147 10.13 -7.67 -13.35
CA THR A 147 8.97 -7.83 -12.48
C THR A 147 8.37 -9.23 -12.60
N SER A 148 7.51 -9.61 -11.65
CA SER A 148 6.66 -10.80 -11.76
C SER A 148 5.40 -10.51 -12.59
N ALA A 149 4.63 -11.56 -12.91
CA ALA A 149 3.32 -11.45 -13.55
C ALA A 149 2.41 -10.42 -12.83
N LYS A 150 2.35 -10.50 -11.49
CA LYS A 150 1.60 -9.55 -10.66
C LYS A 150 2.02 -8.08 -10.89
N GLY A 151 3.32 -7.81 -11.05
CA GLY A 151 3.80 -6.46 -11.32
C GLY A 151 3.47 -5.97 -12.74
N LEU A 152 3.34 -6.87 -13.72
CA LEU A 152 2.88 -6.52 -15.06
C LEU A 152 1.39 -6.12 -15.09
N CYS A 153 0.57 -6.59 -14.16
CA CYS A 153 -0.82 -6.14 -14.03
C CYS A 153 -0.94 -4.63 -13.70
N SER A 154 0.19 -3.99 -13.32
CA SER A 154 0.28 -2.53 -13.17
C SER A 154 -0.63 -1.97 -12.06
N ILE A 155 -1.40 -0.91 -12.36
CA ILE A 155 -2.28 -0.22 -11.42
C ILE A 155 -3.63 -0.93 -11.38
N PRO A 156 -4.09 -1.46 -10.22
CA PRO A 156 -5.41 -2.08 -10.12
C PRO A 156 -6.54 -1.05 -10.20
N ALA A 157 -7.70 -1.47 -10.69
CA ALA A 157 -8.90 -0.65 -10.78
C ALA A 157 -9.41 -0.22 -9.39
N ALA A 158 -9.35 -1.12 -8.42
CA ALA A 158 -9.67 -0.87 -7.02
C ALA A 158 -8.63 -1.50 -6.10
N ARG A 159 -8.39 -0.88 -4.93
CA ARG A 159 -7.53 -1.39 -3.86
C ARG A 159 -8.02 -0.87 -2.52
N GLY A 160 -8.68 -1.72 -1.74
CA GLY A 160 -9.38 -1.27 -0.54
C GLY A 160 -10.43 -0.23 -0.90
N GLU A 161 -10.38 0.92 -0.28
CA GLU A 161 -11.32 2.01 -0.55
C GLU A 161 -10.94 2.90 -1.75
N ILE A 162 -9.73 2.72 -2.27
CA ILE A 162 -9.24 3.50 -3.41
C ILE A 162 -9.78 2.92 -4.70
N VAL A 163 -10.49 3.75 -5.49
CA VAL A 163 -11.08 3.39 -6.77
C VAL A 163 -10.58 4.30 -7.91
N ARG A 164 -10.56 3.78 -9.12
CA ARG A 164 -10.03 4.48 -10.30
C ARG A 164 -11.00 4.38 -11.48
N PRO A 165 -12.03 5.23 -11.51
CA PRO A 165 -13.09 5.13 -12.51
C PRO A 165 -12.60 5.27 -13.96
N LEU A 166 -11.49 5.98 -14.18
CA LEU A 166 -10.92 6.23 -15.50
C LEU A 166 -9.84 5.23 -15.92
N ILE A 167 -9.63 4.14 -15.14
CA ILE A 167 -8.48 3.24 -15.30
C ILE A 167 -8.43 2.53 -16.67
N ASP A 168 -9.56 2.33 -17.31
CA ASP A 168 -9.68 1.73 -18.64
C ASP A 168 -9.89 2.76 -19.75
N CYS A 169 -9.95 4.05 -19.40
CA CYS A 169 -10.05 5.15 -20.35
C CYS A 169 -8.66 5.60 -20.79
N SER A 170 -8.41 5.70 -22.09
CA SER A 170 -7.17 6.27 -22.62
C SER A 170 -7.14 7.79 -22.40
N ARG A 171 -5.94 8.37 -22.39
CA ARG A 171 -5.76 9.82 -22.30
C ARG A 171 -6.51 10.56 -23.41
N ARG A 172 -6.50 10.02 -24.64
CA ARG A 172 -7.25 10.59 -25.78
C ARG A 172 -8.76 10.65 -25.52
N GLU A 173 -9.31 9.60 -24.90
CA GLU A 173 -10.74 9.59 -24.52
C GLU A 173 -11.04 10.63 -23.43
N VAL A 174 -10.14 10.82 -22.48
CA VAL A 174 -10.27 11.81 -21.40
C VAL A 174 -10.16 13.24 -21.96
N GLU A 175 -9.17 13.52 -22.79
CA GLU A 175 -9.02 14.82 -23.46
C GLU A 175 -10.22 15.16 -24.33
N GLY A 176 -10.72 14.18 -25.12
CA GLY A 176 -11.91 14.34 -25.91
C GLY A 176 -13.18 14.55 -25.07
N TYR A 177 -13.24 14.00 -23.87
CA TYR A 177 -14.32 14.27 -22.92
C TYR A 177 -14.24 15.69 -22.37
N CYS A 178 -13.06 16.13 -21.92
CA CYS A 178 -12.85 17.50 -21.46
C CYS A 178 -13.24 18.54 -22.52
N ALA A 179 -12.84 18.30 -23.78
CA ALA A 179 -13.15 19.19 -24.87
C ALA A 179 -14.68 19.28 -25.16
N ARG A 180 -15.37 18.12 -25.18
CA ARG A 180 -16.83 18.08 -25.47
C ARG A 180 -17.67 18.74 -24.38
N HIS A 181 -17.23 18.67 -23.13
CA HIS A 181 -17.96 19.24 -21.99
C HIS A 181 -17.39 20.59 -21.54
N ASN A 182 -16.44 21.17 -22.30
CA ASN A 182 -15.77 22.42 -21.97
C ASN A 182 -15.22 22.44 -20.51
N ILE A 183 -14.63 21.33 -20.06
CA ILE A 183 -14.13 21.19 -18.69
C ILE A 183 -12.84 22.00 -18.55
N PRO A 184 -12.83 23.04 -17.72
CA PRO A 184 -11.62 23.83 -17.48
C PRO A 184 -10.62 22.99 -16.68
N HIS A 185 -9.35 23.08 -17.07
CA HIS A 185 -8.25 22.41 -16.37
C HIS A 185 -6.94 23.14 -16.56
N VAL A 186 -5.98 22.91 -15.68
CA VAL A 186 -4.61 23.44 -15.76
C VAL A 186 -3.68 22.44 -16.42
N THR A 187 -2.72 22.95 -17.19
CA THR A 187 -1.66 22.12 -17.78
C THR A 187 -0.39 22.27 -16.91
N ASP A 188 0.10 21.14 -16.41
CA ASP A 188 1.32 21.08 -15.61
C ASP A 188 2.55 21.19 -16.52
N SER A 189 3.40 22.21 -16.29
CA SER A 189 4.62 22.45 -17.05
C SER A 189 5.64 21.30 -16.95
N THR A 190 5.65 20.54 -15.84
CA THR A 190 6.57 19.43 -15.61
C THR A 190 6.28 18.21 -16.48
N ASN A 191 5.09 18.08 -17.05
CA ASN A 191 4.70 16.98 -17.94
C ASN A 191 5.57 16.91 -19.23
N ARG A 192 6.28 17.95 -19.59
CA ARG A 192 7.15 18.00 -20.78
C ARG A 192 8.59 17.58 -20.53
N SER A 193 9.01 17.42 -19.27
CA SER A 193 10.38 17.07 -18.92
C SER A 193 10.64 15.57 -19.07
N VAL A 194 11.63 15.19 -19.89
CA VAL A 194 12.09 13.79 -20.07
C VAL A 194 13.08 13.35 -18.99
N ALA A 195 13.39 14.18 -18.01
CA ALA A 195 14.32 13.86 -16.93
C ALA A 195 13.78 12.71 -16.04
N TYR A 196 12.48 12.61 -15.92
CA TYR A 196 11.84 11.52 -15.15
C TYR A 196 11.56 10.32 -16.04
N THR A 197 11.93 9.12 -15.56
CA THR A 197 11.76 7.86 -16.31
C THR A 197 10.34 7.64 -16.80
N ARG A 198 9.33 7.95 -15.97
CA ARG A 198 7.91 7.81 -16.35
C ARG A 198 7.54 8.76 -17.49
N ASN A 199 7.99 10.02 -17.45
CA ASN A 199 7.77 10.95 -18.55
C ASN A 199 8.50 10.52 -19.84
N ARG A 200 9.69 9.90 -19.71
CA ARG A 200 10.41 9.33 -20.86
C ARG A 200 9.61 8.22 -21.53
N ILE A 201 9.01 7.31 -20.74
CA ILE A 201 8.14 6.25 -21.27
C ILE A 201 6.93 6.88 -21.97
N ARG A 202 6.24 7.83 -21.33
CA ARG A 202 5.10 8.56 -21.87
C ARG A 202 5.37 9.28 -23.19
N LEU A 203 6.51 9.98 -23.27
CA LEU A 203 6.79 10.89 -24.39
C LEU A 203 7.56 10.22 -25.54
N ARG A 204 8.18 9.05 -25.30
CA ARG A 204 9.01 8.38 -26.32
C ARG A 204 8.59 6.94 -26.59
N VAL A 205 8.31 6.13 -25.58
CA VAL A 205 8.05 4.70 -25.76
C VAL A 205 6.60 4.46 -26.17
N VAL A 206 5.64 5.04 -25.46
CA VAL A 206 4.20 4.85 -25.77
C VAL A 206 3.83 5.37 -27.16
N PRO A 207 4.33 6.53 -27.63
CA PRO A 207 4.08 6.95 -29.01
C PRO A 207 4.62 5.98 -30.05
N GLU A 208 5.81 5.43 -29.88
CA GLU A 208 6.38 4.43 -30.79
C GLU A 208 5.53 3.16 -30.84
N LEU A 209 5.04 2.66 -29.68
CA LEU A 209 4.12 1.53 -29.64
C LEU A 209 2.83 1.80 -30.42
N ARG A 210 2.31 3.04 -30.38
CA ARG A 210 1.12 3.44 -31.15
C ARG A 210 1.38 3.52 -32.65
N LEU A 211 2.64 3.83 -33.07
CA LEU A 211 3.02 3.78 -34.48
C LEU A 211 3.08 2.33 -34.99
N VAL A 212 3.50 1.39 -34.14
CA VAL A 212 3.47 -0.05 -34.47
C VAL A 212 2.03 -0.55 -34.57
N ASN A 213 1.18 -0.16 -33.61
CA ASN A 213 -0.23 -0.52 -33.59
C ASN A 213 -1.06 0.56 -32.87
N ALA A 214 -1.99 1.20 -33.54
CA ALA A 214 -2.85 2.22 -32.95
C ALA A 214 -3.67 1.71 -31.73
N GLY A 215 -3.93 0.40 -31.65
CA GLY A 215 -4.61 -0.27 -30.55
C GLY A 215 -3.67 -0.80 -29.43
N ALA A 216 -2.38 -0.44 -29.41
CA ALA A 216 -1.40 -0.99 -28.50
C ALA A 216 -1.78 -0.86 -27.01
N GLU A 217 -2.37 0.27 -26.59
CA GLU A 217 -2.80 0.45 -25.20
C GLU A 217 -3.97 -0.47 -24.84
N GLU A 218 -4.92 -0.67 -25.74
CA GLU A 218 -6.05 -1.60 -25.54
C GLU A 218 -5.59 -3.07 -25.54
N ASN A 219 -4.62 -3.40 -26.38
CA ASN A 219 -3.99 -4.73 -26.36
C ASN A 219 -3.24 -4.97 -25.05
N ALA A 220 -2.52 -3.97 -24.57
CA ALA A 220 -1.85 -4.03 -23.26
C ALA A 220 -2.86 -4.16 -22.10
N ARG A 221 -4.03 -3.48 -22.19
CA ARG A 221 -5.11 -3.62 -21.20
C ARG A 221 -5.60 -5.07 -21.12
N ARG A 222 -5.90 -5.68 -22.28
CA ARG A 222 -6.34 -7.09 -22.34
C ARG A 222 -5.29 -8.02 -21.75
N LEU A 223 -4.04 -7.88 -22.16
CA LEU A 223 -2.94 -8.67 -21.63
C LEU A 223 -2.81 -8.53 -20.09
N MET A 224 -2.93 -7.31 -19.55
CA MET A 224 -2.88 -7.09 -18.11
C MET A 224 -4.06 -7.75 -17.38
N GLU A 225 -5.23 -7.84 -18.00
CA GLU A 225 -6.40 -8.52 -17.45
C GLU A 225 -6.21 -10.04 -17.46
N ASP A 226 -5.79 -10.61 -18.58
CA ASP A 226 -5.51 -12.04 -18.70
C ASP A 226 -4.46 -12.49 -17.66
N ILE A 227 -3.34 -11.76 -17.55
CA ILE A 227 -2.30 -12.03 -16.55
C ILE A 227 -2.87 -11.93 -15.12
N ARG A 228 -3.75 -10.97 -14.86
CA ARG A 228 -4.35 -10.80 -13.53
C ARG A 228 -5.27 -11.97 -13.17
N GLU A 229 -6.10 -12.41 -14.09
CA GLU A 229 -6.99 -13.56 -13.89
C GLU A 229 -6.18 -14.85 -13.61
N ASP A 230 -5.12 -15.08 -14.37
CA ASP A 230 -4.19 -16.20 -14.14
C ASP A 230 -3.50 -16.08 -12.76
N ASP A 231 -3.03 -14.88 -12.38
CA ASP A 231 -2.37 -14.65 -11.10
C ASP A 231 -3.32 -14.82 -9.91
N GLU A 232 -4.55 -14.35 -10.03
CA GLU A 232 -5.61 -14.52 -9.01
C GLU A 232 -5.95 -16.01 -8.81
N TYR A 233 -6.13 -16.76 -9.91
CA TYR A 233 -6.40 -18.19 -9.85
C TYR A 233 -5.26 -18.98 -9.18
N LEU A 234 -4.03 -18.75 -9.62
CA LEU A 234 -2.86 -19.42 -9.04
C LEU A 234 -2.60 -19.00 -7.58
N SER A 235 -2.95 -17.76 -7.22
CA SER A 235 -2.85 -17.28 -5.85
C SER A 235 -3.89 -17.93 -4.95
N ALA A 236 -5.12 -18.12 -5.43
CA ALA A 236 -6.15 -18.84 -4.70
C ALA A 236 -5.75 -20.30 -4.42
N LEU A 237 -5.18 -20.99 -5.41
CA LEU A 237 -4.62 -22.33 -5.23
C LEU A 237 -3.48 -22.36 -4.19
N ALA A 238 -2.63 -21.33 -4.19
CA ALA A 238 -1.55 -21.23 -3.22
C ALA A 238 -2.09 -20.98 -1.79
N GLU A 239 -3.10 -20.15 -1.61
CA GLU A 239 -3.75 -19.94 -0.31
C GLU A 239 -4.41 -21.21 0.23
N GLU A 240 -5.13 -21.93 -0.63
CA GLU A 240 -5.74 -23.22 -0.26
C GLU A 240 -4.66 -24.23 0.16
N ALA A 241 -3.56 -24.31 -0.59
CA ALA A 241 -2.44 -25.19 -0.26
C ALA A 241 -1.78 -24.79 1.09
N LEU A 242 -1.63 -23.49 1.35
CA LEU A 242 -1.11 -22.99 2.63
C LEU A 242 -2.01 -23.32 3.81
N LEU A 243 -3.33 -23.29 3.63
CA LEU A 243 -4.28 -23.70 4.67
C LEU A 243 -4.10 -25.20 5.00
N ARG A 244 -3.95 -26.06 4.00
CA ARG A 244 -3.70 -27.50 4.18
C ARG A 244 -2.34 -27.79 4.84
N ALA A 245 -1.30 -27.10 4.41
CA ALA A 245 0.05 -27.29 4.92
C ALA A 245 0.29 -26.66 6.32
N ARG A 246 -0.64 -25.88 6.84
CA ARG A 246 -0.46 -25.11 8.07
C ARG A 246 -0.30 -26.01 9.30
N ARG A 247 0.68 -25.71 10.16
CA ARG A 247 1.02 -26.36 11.42
C ARG A 247 1.29 -25.28 12.47
N GLY A 248 0.24 -24.68 13.04
CA GLY A 248 0.34 -23.52 13.92
C GLY A 248 0.92 -22.30 13.19
N GLN A 249 2.08 -21.82 13.58
CA GLN A 249 2.81 -20.73 12.92
C GLN A 249 3.77 -21.22 11.82
N ALA A 250 3.87 -22.52 11.62
CA ALA A 250 4.75 -23.18 10.65
C ALA A 250 3.95 -23.86 9.53
N TYR A 251 4.66 -24.48 8.58
CA TYR A 251 4.06 -25.15 7.42
C TYR A 251 4.76 -26.48 7.15
N GLY A 252 4.02 -27.46 6.68
CA GLY A 252 4.57 -28.73 6.20
C GLY A 252 5.37 -28.52 4.91
N ALA A 253 6.66 -28.81 4.95
CA ALA A 253 7.54 -28.59 3.81
C ALA A 253 7.25 -29.57 2.66
N GLY A 254 6.88 -30.82 2.96
CA GLY A 254 6.54 -31.83 1.95
C GLY A 254 5.30 -31.45 1.14
N GLU A 255 4.25 -30.94 1.80
CA GLU A 255 3.04 -30.47 1.12
C GLU A 255 3.34 -29.27 0.22
N LEU A 256 4.20 -28.36 0.66
CA LEU A 256 4.61 -27.20 -0.15
C LEU A 256 5.50 -27.62 -1.32
N ASP A 257 6.39 -28.59 -1.14
CA ASP A 257 7.29 -29.05 -2.18
C ASP A 257 6.56 -29.80 -3.31
N ALA A 258 5.51 -30.51 -2.97
CA ALA A 258 4.66 -31.22 -3.94
C ALA A 258 3.84 -30.29 -4.85
N LEU A 259 3.79 -28.99 -4.58
CA LEU A 259 3.02 -28.03 -5.39
C LEU A 259 3.68 -27.80 -6.76
N PRO A 260 2.86 -27.58 -7.82
CA PRO A 260 3.36 -27.06 -9.07
C PRO A 260 4.18 -25.78 -8.88
N VAL A 261 5.26 -25.62 -9.62
CA VAL A 261 6.22 -24.50 -9.45
C VAL A 261 5.55 -23.12 -9.36
N PRO A 262 4.58 -22.76 -10.23
CA PRO A 262 3.93 -21.45 -10.14
C PRO A 262 3.15 -21.24 -8.83
N VAL A 263 2.52 -22.28 -8.31
CA VAL A 263 1.76 -22.25 -7.04
C VAL A 263 2.73 -22.22 -5.86
N LYS A 264 3.79 -23.04 -5.89
CA LYS A 264 4.85 -23.05 -4.87
C LYS A 264 5.49 -21.67 -4.69
N LYS A 265 5.84 -20.98 -5.78
CA LYS A 265 6.41 -19.64 -5.72
C LYS A 265 5.46 -18.62 -5.09
N ARG A 266 4.16 -18.70 -5.36
CA ARG A 266 3.16 -17.83 -4.73
C ARG A 266 2.98 -18.15 -3.24
N ALA A 267 2.91 -19.43 -2.90
CA ALA A 267 2.86 -19.87 -1.50
C ALA A 267 4.10 -19.39 -0.73
N ALA A 268 5.28 -19.53 -1.31
CA ALA A 268 6.53 -19.02 -0.74
C ALA A 268 6.51 -17.50 -0.53
N ALA A 269 6.04 -16.74 -1.52
CA ALA A 269 5.90 -15.29 -1.41
C ALA A 269 4.90 -14.88 -0.31
N MET A 270 3.78 -15.60 -0.17
CA MET A 270 2.79 -15.37 0.88
C MET A 270 3.32 -15.70 2.28
N ILE A 271 4.12 -16.76 2.42
CA ILE A 271 4.78 -17.10 3.68
C ILE A 271 5.77 -15.99 4.07
N LEU A 272 6.64 -15.57 3.14
CA LEU A 272 7.60 -14.49 3.38
C LEU A 272 6.89 -13.18 3.76
N ASP A 273 5.74 -12.88 3.14
CA ASP A 273 4.91 -11.72 3.48
C ASP A 273 4.36 -11.79 4.91
N ARG A 274 3.81 -12.95 5.30
CA ARG A 274 3.33 -13.18 6.67
C ARG A 274 4.43 -13.07 7.72
N TRP A 275 5.66 -13.34 7.34
CA TRP A 275 6.85 -13.20 8.16
C TRP A 275 7.51 -11.82 8.06
N ASN A 276 6.87 -10.84 7.40
CA ASN A 276 7.41 -9.50 7.15
C ASN A 276 8.83 -9.54 6.56
N ALA A 277 9.08 -10.45 5.63
CA ALA A 277 10.36 -10.64 4.97
C ALA A 277 10.35 -10.08 3.54
N GLU A 278 11.55 -9.81 3.01
CA GLU A 278 11.70 -9.38 1.62
C GLU A 278 11.17 -10.44 0.65
N LYS A 279 10.51 -9.99 -0.42
CA LYS A 279 9.90 -10.82 -1.47
C LYS A 279 10.54 -10.59 -2.84
N SER A 280 11.86 -10.42 -2.91
CA SER A 280 12.54 -10.40 -4.21
C SER A 280 12.45 -11.77 -4.89
N ALA A 281 12.52 -11.80 -6.23
CA ALA A 281 12.49 -13.04 -6.99
C ALA A 281 13.57 -14.03 -6.52
N ALA A 282 14.79 -13.51 -6.28
CA ALA A 282 15.90 -14.31 -5.76
C ALA A 282 15.61 -14.89 -4.37
N GLN A 283 14.94 -14.13 -3.50
CA GLN A 283 14.58 -14.59 -2.17
C GLN A 283 13.51 -15.68 -2.24
N ILE A 284 12.49 -15.51 -3.09
CA ILE A 284 11.45 -16.51 -3.31
C ILE A 284 12.05 -17.80 -3.88
N ASP A 285 12.93 -17.71 -4.87
CA ASP A 285 13.58 -18.89 -5.48
C ASP A 285 14.46 -19.65 -4.48
N ARG A 286 15.22 -18.93 -3.64
CA ARG A 286 16.01 -19.54 -2.54
C ARG A 286 15.10 -20.21 -1.51
N PHE A 287 13.98 -19.58 -1.17
CA PHE A 287 13.03 -20.14 -0.22
C PHE A 287 12.38 -21.41 -0.78
N CYS A 288 11.96 -21.40 -2.05
CA CYS A 288 11.45 -22.61 -2.73
C CYS A 288 12.48 -23.74 -2.73
N LYS A 289 13.77 -23.43 -2.87
CA LYS A 289 14.85 -24.42 -2.84
C LYS A 289 14.93 -25.10 -1.47
N ILE A 290 14.96 -24.34 -0.37
CA ILE A 290 15.06 -24.94 0.97
C ILE A 290 13.79 -25.70 1.37
N ILE A 291 12.61 -25.35 0.83
CA ILE A 291 11.37 -26.12 1.02
C ILE A 291 11.53 -27.54 0.49
N GLY A 292 12.23 -27.74 -0.64
CA GLY A 292 12.51 -29.06 -1.22
C GLY A 292 13.63 -29.84 -0.55
N GLU A 293 14.34 -29.25 0.41
CA GLU A 293 15.45 -29.91 1.12
C GLU A 293 14.96 -30.55 2.44
N LYS A 294 15.61 -31.66 2.86
CA LYS A 294 15.31 -32.29 4.17
C LYS A 294 15.64 -31.39 5.35
N SER A 295 16.64 -30.52 5.18
CA SER A 295 17.02 -29.47 6.13
C SER A 295 17.65 -28.33 5.35
N GLY A 296 17.25 -27.10 5.64
CA GLY A 296 17.77 -25.91 4.96
C GLY A 296 17.51 -24.65 5.79
N THR A 297 18.29 -23.61 5.51
CA THR A 297 18.17 -22.31 6.20
C THR A 297 18.32 -21.19 5.19
N LEU A 298 17.49 -20.16 5.30
CA LEU A 298 17.55 -18.92 4.51
C LEU A 298 17.58 -17.73 5.46
N ASN A 299 18.64 -16.93 5.43
CA ASN A 299 18.73 -15.72 6.23
C ASN A 299 17.73 -14.67 5.71
N LEU A 300 17.04 -14.03 6.65
CA LEU A 300 16.10 -12.95 6.43
C LEU A 300 16.62 -11.67 7.11
N SER A 301 16.00 -10.55 6.83
CA SER A 301 16.33 -9.28 7.50
C SER A 301 16.11 -9.35 9.02
N GLY A 302 16.88 -8.55 9.79
CA GLY A 302 16.75 -8.48 11.25
C GLY A 302 17.28 -9.72 11.99
N GLY A 303 18.25 -10.45 11.41
CA GLY A 303 18.81 -11.65 12.05
C GLY A 303 17.91 -12.88 12.05
N ARG A 304 16.70 -12.77 11.51
CA ARG A 304 15.71 -13.85 11.39
C ARG A 304 16.12 -14.87 10.35
N ARG A 305 15.54 -16.06 10.39
CA ARG A 305 15.82 -17.13 9.41
C ARG A 305 14.57 -17.92 9.11
N ALA A 306 14.32 -18.17 7.84
CA ALA A 306 13.45 -19.27 7.44
C ALA A 306 14.23 -20.57 7.54
N GLN A 307 13.66 -21.60 8.15
CA GLN A 307 14.32 -22.90 8.30
C GLN A 307 13.38 -24.04 7.97
N VAL A 308 13.92 -25.08 7.37
CA VAL A 308 13.26 -26.36 7.21
C VAL A 308 13.97 -27.38 8.11
N LYS A 309 13.25 -27.99 9.05
CA LYS A 309 13.75 -29.04 9.94
C LYS A 309 12.67 -30.11 10.11
N ARG A 310 13.03 -31.38 9.93
CA ARG A 310 12.10 -32.52 10.08
C ARG A 310 10.80 -32.38 9.31
N GLY A 311 10.87 -31.85 8.08
CA GLY A 311 9.71 -31.63 7.22
C GLY A 311 8.83 -30.44 7.60
N ILE A 312 9.25 -29.59 8.54
CA ILE A 312 8.54 -28.40 8.96
C ILE A 312 9.31 -27.16 8.52
N CYS A 313 8.62 -26.26 7.83
CA CYS A 313 9.10 -24.94 7.44
C CYS A 313 8.62 -23.91 8.46
N SER A 314 9.53 -23.22 9.14
CA SER A 314 9.23 -22.27 10.21
C SER A 314 10.11 -21.04 10.16
N LEU A 315 9.64 -19.96 10.77
CA LEU A 315 10.44 -18.78 11.06
C LEU A 315 11.20 -19.04 12.36
N TRP A 316 12.49 -18.78 12.34
CA TRP A 316 13.31 -18.66 13.54
C TRP A 316 13.62 -17.17 13.75
N GLU A 317 13.41 -16.72 14.96
CA GLU A 317 13.75 -15.36 15.40
C GLU A 317 14.86 -15.44 16.44
N PRO A 318 15.82 -14.50 16.43
CA PRO A 318 16.80 -14.44 17.49
C PRO A 318 16.05 -14.24 18.82
N PRO A 319 16.51 -14.87 19.91
CA PRO A 319 15.95 -14.60 21.23
C PRO A 319 16.05 -13.09 21.51
N GLU A 320 15.09 -12.57 22.25
CA GLU A 320 15.18 -11.20 22.71
C GLU A 320 16.49 -10.94 23.42
N PRO A 321 17.09 -9.76 23.26
CA PRO A 321 18.37 -9.47 23.87
C PRO A 321 18.27 -9.69 25.38
N TYR A 322 19.08 -10.65 25.84
CA TYR A 322 19.24 -10.91 27.27
C TYR A 322 19.91 -9.69 27.92
N PHE A 323 19.40 -9.28 29.07
CA PHE A 323 20.01 -8.23 29.86
C PHE A 323 20.03 -8.66 31.34
N GLU A 324 21.07 -8.26 32.03
CA GLU A 324 21.20 -8.45 33.46
C GLU A 324 20.99 -7.12 34.18
N ILE A 325 20.17 -7.15 35.23
CA ILE A 325 19.94 -5.97 36.09
C ILE A 325 20.48 -6.34 37.48
N PRO A 326 21.38 -5.53 38.08
CA PRO A 326 21.79 -5.75 39.45
C PRO A 326 20.58 -5.58 40.38
N LEU A 327 20.38 -6.54 41.27
CA LEU A 327 19.32 -6.54 42.29
C LEU A 327 19.69 -5.58 43.44
N THR A 328 19.78 -4.30 43.16
CA THR A 328 19.94 -3.25 44.18
C THR A 328 18.63 -2.46 44.27
N ASP A 329 18.28 -2.02 45.48
CA ASP A 329 17.10 -1.20 45.69
C ASP A 329 17.12 0.03 44.77
N GLY A 330 16.01 0.28 44.07
CA GLY A 330 15.87 1.38 43.14
C GLY A 330 15.10 1.05 41.89
N GLU A 331 15.03 2.02 40.98
CA GLU A 331 14.43 1.88 39.67
C GLU A 331 15.50 1.55 38.62
N HIS A 332 15.29 0.47 37.88
CA HIS A 332 16.19 0.02 36.82
C HIS A 332 15.46 0.09 35.46
N PRO A 333 15.91 0.95 34.53
CA PRO A 333 15.26 1.07 33.19
C PRO A 333 15.53 -0.20 32.38
N LEU A 334 14.49 -0.66 31.64
CA LEU A 334 14.60 -1.79 30.72
C LEU A 334 14.97 -1.33 29.30
N PRO A 335 15.77 -2.09 28.54
CA PRO A 335 16.20 -1.75 27.18
C PRO A 335 15.05 -1.55 26.17
N GLY A 336 13.87 -2.11 26.41
CA GLY A 336 12.67 -1.98 25.54
C GLY A 336 11.69 -0.87 25.95
N GLY A 337 12.05 -0.03 26.92
CA GLY A 337 11.12 0.91 27.57
C GLY A 337 10.29 0.22 28.65
N GLY A 338 10.22 0.82 29.79
CA GLY A 338 9.69 0.24 31.02
C GLY A 338 10.74 0.31 32.11
N ARG A 339 10.38 -0.12 33.31
CA ARG A 339 11.29 -0.13 34.46
C ARG A 339 10.97 -1.27 35.39
N VAL A 340 11.99 -1.80 36.04
CA VAL A 340 11.87 -2.71 37.19
C VAL A 340 12.17 -1.90 38.44
N VAL A 341 11.31 -2.01 39.45
CA VAL A 341 11.52 -1.42 40.78
C VAL A 341 11.90 -2.54 41.73
N VAL A 342 13.09 -2.49 42.24
CA VAL A 342 13.59 -3.44 43.25
C VAL A 342 13.47 -2.81 44.64
N GLN A 343 12.86 -3.51 45.58
CA GLN A 343 12.76 -3.07 46.96
C GLN A 343 13.05 -4.25 47.92
N THR A 344 13.97 -4.06 48.82
CA THR A 344 14.31 -5.04 49.85
C THR A 344 13.48 -4.78 51.12
N PHE A 345 12.81 -5.79 51.63
CA PHE A 345 12.00 -5.70 52.84
C PHE A 345 12.46 -6.72 53.88
N ASP A 346 12.40 -6.35 55.13
CA ASP A 346 12.55 -7.32 56.19
C ASP A 346 11.37 -8.31 56.16
N LYS A 347 11.66 -9.61 56.32
CA LYS A 347 10.70 -10.71 56.23
C LYS A 347 9.51 -10.55 57.18
N LYS A 348 9.68 -9.80 58.28
CA LYS A 348 8.64 -9.52 59.29
C LYS A 348 7.73 -8.31 58.95
N SER A 349 8.15 -7.44 58.02
CA SER A 349 7.45 -6.19 57.67
C SER A 349 6.83 -6.19 56.28
N TYR A 350 6.72 -7.37 55.63
CA TYR A 350 6.22 -7.48 54.27
C TYR A 350 4.73 -7.08 54.17
N PRO A 351 4.39 -6.04 53.41
CA PRO A 351 2.99 -5.67 53.24
C PRO A 351 2.21 -6.74 52.44
N ALA A 352 1.03 -7.09 52.92
CA ALA A 352 0.13 -7.99 52.21
C ALA A 352 -0.25 -7.35 50.86
N PHE A 353 -0.17 -8.10 49.77
CA PHE A 353 -0.56 -7.64 48.44
C PHE A 353 -2.00 -7.15 48.44
N GLN A 354 -2.20 -5.85 48.37
CA GLN A 354 -3.48 -5.24 48.08
C GLN A 354 -3.48 -4.68 46.65
N LYS A 355 -4.14 -5.41 45.73
CA LYS A 355 -4.46 -5.04 44.35
C LYS A 355 -3.28 -4.78 43.40
N ILE A 356 -3.06 -5.76 42.52
CA ILE A 356 -2.19 -5.63 41.34
C ILE A 356 -2.97 -4.87 40.25
N HIS A 357 -2.44 -3.75 39.76
CA HIS A 357 -2.92 -3.09 38.55
C HIS A 357 -2.59 -3.94 37.32
N LYS A 358 -3.44 -3.87 36.26
CA LYS A 358 -3.40 -4.74 35.06
C LYS A 358 -2.06 -4.80 34.33
N ASN A 359 -1.10 -3.94 34.63
CA ASN A 359 0.22 -3.83 33.96
C ASN A 359 1.40 -3.92 34.94
N GLU A 360 1.21 -4.43 36.15
CA GLU A 360 2.25 -4.59 37.14
C GLU A 360 2.40 -6.07 37.50
N PHE A 361 3.62 -6.58 37.46
CA PHE A 361 3.99 -7.93 37.87
C PHE A 361 4.82 -7.84 39.13
N HIS A 362 4.45 -8.57 40.17
CA HIS A 362 5.20 -8.65 41.42
C HIS A 362 5.74 -10.06 41.62
N TYR A 363 7.06 -10.15 41.80
CA TYR A 363 7.73 -11.40 42.10
C TYR A 363 8.36 -11.30 43.48
N ARG A 364 8.26 -12.40 44.28
CA ARG A 364 8.96 -12.54 45.55
C ARG A 364 10.16 -13.43 45.32
N MET A 365 11.32 -13.00 45.85
CA MET A 365 12.55 -13.79 45.82
C MET A 365 13.21 -13.78 47.19
N ASP A 366 13.86 -14.90 47.56
CA ASP A 366 14.80 -14.92 48.64
C ASP A 366 16.12 -14.28 48.21
N CYS A 367 16.74 -13.47 49.06
CA CYS A 367 17.96 -12.71 48.72
C CYS A 367 19.16 -13.58 48.35
N ASP A 368 19.07 -14.90 48.48
CA ASP A 368 20.12 -15.86 48.11
C ASP A 368 20.09 -16.28 46.63
N LEU A 369 19.09 -15.80 45.86
CA LEU A 369 18.96 -16.05 44.39
C LEU A 369 19.56 -14.91 43.61
N SER A 370 20.63 -15.18 42.84
CA SER A 370 21.38 -14.17 42.09
C SER A 370 20.83 -13.88 40.68
N LEU A 371 19.82 -14.59 40.17
CA LEU A 371 19.30 -14.48 38.78
C LEU A 371 17.78 -14.64 38.74
N ILE A 372 17.11 -13.67 38.08
CA ILE A 372 15.71 -13.76 37.63
C ILE A 372 15.65 -13.88 36.13
N HIS A 373 14.92 -14.87 35.62
CA HIS A 373 14.44 -14.88 34.24
C HIS A 373 13.03 -14.26 34.22
N ILE A 374 12.89 -13.08 33.64
CA ILE A 374 11.61 -12.39 33.39
C ILE A 374 11.23 -12.59 31.94
#